data_93e979afd5abd233cb8ef352e7c1f672
#
_entry.id   93e979afd5abd233cb8ef352e7c1f672
#
_cell.length_a   1.000
_cell.length_b   1.000
_cell.length_c   1.000
_cell.angle_alpha   90.00
_cell.angle_beta   90.00
_cell.angle_gamma   90.00
#
_symmetry.space_group_name_H-M   'P 1'
#
loop_
_entity.id
_entity.type
_entity.pdbx_description
1 polymer ?
#
loop_
_entity_poly.entity_id
_entity_poly.type
_entity_poly.pdbx_seq_one_letter_code
_entity_poly.pdbx_strand_id
1 'polypeptide(L)'
;MKLPKITFWRTVFVLILLSGAYSTYVRIFHGLGATTNLSDATPWGIWIGFDILCGVMLAAGGFTLLAAVHIFNAKEYKPIARPALLTAFLGYLLVIAALMFDLGKPWNVIRVMFTWQPRSVMFEVGWCVMLYTTVLFLEFLPIIFERFRLEKPLRIIRRISLVLYILGILLSTLHQSSLGSLYLIVPGKLHPLWYTPMLPVLFWISAVAIGLAMTIFESSMSARHFGHSLEKPLIVGLGRIMLVMLIIYGVVRMQNLFTRDVLQYAFMPTYEATMFWLEAGFGFLLPIALMLFPRVRENPSRLYFVSVLVISGFVLNRLNVAATGMEGFSGETYIPKWTEVSITLSVVAVGIFIFTMAVKYLPIFSHGHGKPEPLVKPPEPKVLVPATAR
;
A
#
# COMPACT_ATOMS: atom_id res chain seq x y z
N MET A 1 -36.77 -13.77 5.02
CA MET A 1 -35.50 -13.07 4.83
C MET A 1 -35.71 -11.61 5.24
N LYS A 2 -35.22 -11.18 6.41
CA LYS A 2 -35.38 -9.78 6.84
C LYS A 2 -34.45 -8.92 5.95
N LEU A 3 -35.01 -7.96 5.24
CA LEU A 3 -34.28 -6.99 4.47
C LEU A 3 -33.25 -6.28 5.39
N PRO A 4 -31.99 -6.14 4.98
CA PRO A 4 -30.98 -5.47 5.80
C PRO A 4 -31.40 -4.02 6.05
N LYS A 5 -31.35 -3.58 7.31
CA LYS A 5 -31.69 -2.20 7.68
C LYS A 5 -30.84 -1.23 6.85
N ILE A 6 -31.48 -0.31 6.15
CA ILE A 6 -30.80 0.76 5.40
C ILE A 6 -30.18 1.70 6.41
N THR A 7 -28.84 1.76 6.40
CA THR A 7 -28.05 2.65 7.26
C THR A 7 -27.43 3.72 6.37
N PHE A 8 -27.24 4.95 6.87
CA PHE A 8 -26.60 6.06 6.14
C PHE A 8 -25.36 5.60 5.35
N TRP A 9 -24.43 4.92 6.01
CA TRP A 9 -23.19 4.44 5.38
C TRP A 9 -23.42 3.41 4.26
N ARG A 10 -24.45 2.58 4.36
CA ARG A 10 -24.82 1.66 3.27
C ARG A 10 -25.38 2.40 2.07
N THR A 11 -26.18 3.44 2.30
CA THR A 11 -26.68 4.30 1.22
C THR A 11 -25.52 5.01 0.51
N VAL A 12 -24.60 5.63 1.26
CA VAL A 12 -23.39 6.25 0.70
C VAL A 12 -22.57 5.26 -0.13
N PHE A 13 -22.35 4.07 0.39
CA PHE A 13 -21.61 3.02 -0.31
C PHE A 13 -22.28 2.63 -1.64
N VAL A 14 -23.60 2.43 -1.64
CA VAL A 14 -24.36 2.11 -2.86
C VAL A 14 -24.30 3.27 -3.86
N LEU A 15 -24.42 4.52 -3.41
CA LEU A 15 -24.32 5.69 -4.29
C LEU A 15 -22.92 5.79 -4.93
N ILE A 16 -21.86 5.54 -4.18
CA ILE A 16 -20.49 5.48 -4.72
C ILE A 16 -20.39 4.41 -5.82
N LEU A 17 -20.89 3.21 -5.57
CA LEU A 17 -20.83 2.14 -6.57
C LEU A 17 -21.69 2.44 -7.81
N LEU A 18 -22.88 3.03 -7.66
CA LEU A 18 -23.72 3.42 -8.79
C LEU A 18 -23.09 4.54 -9.63
N SER A 19 -22.53 5.56 -8.96
CA SER A 19 -21.80 6.64 -9.67
C SER A 19 -20.55 6.11 -10.40
N GLY A 20 -19.83 5.17 -9.79
CA GLY A 20 -18.68 4.51 -10.41
C GLY A 20 -19.09 3.61 -11.59
N ALA A 21 -20.19 2.89 -11.47
CA ALA A 21 -20.72 2.09 -12.57
C ALA A 21 -21.11 2.97 -13.77
N TYR A 22 -21.76 4.11 -13.52
CA TYR A 22 -22.05 5.09 -14.56
C TYR A 22 -20.78 5.64 -15.20
N SER A 23 -19.82 6.06 -14.39
CA SER A 23 -18.53 6.62 -14.88
C SER A 23 -17.73 5.56 -15.66
N THR A 24 -17.78 4.29 -15.24
CA THR A 24 -17.21 3.15 -15.96
C THR A 24 -17.87 2.95 -17.32
N TYR A 25 -19.21 3.04 -17.38
CA TYR A 25 -19.94 3.01 -18.64
C TYR A 25 -19.48 4.11 -19.59
N VAL A 26 -19.41 5.38 -19.12
CA VAL A 26 -18.93 6.50 -19.91
C VAL A 26 -17.48 6.24 -20.38
N ARG A 27 -16.62 5.71 -19.51
CA ARG A 27 -15.22 5.41 -19.84
C ARG A 27 -15.08 4.39 -20.96
N ILE A 28 -15.87 3.33 -20.92
CA ILE A 28 -15.81 2.22 -21.90
C ILE A 28 -16.41 2.63 -23.24
N PHE A 29 -17.58 3.27 -23.23
CA PHE A 29 -18.35 3.54 -24.46
C PHE A 29 -18.09 4.92 -25.08
N HIS A 30 -17.69 5.92 -24.28
CA HIS A 30 -17.42 7.29 -24.77
C HIS A 30 -15.93 7.67 -24.71
N GLY A 31 -15.09 6.81 -24.15
CA GLY A 31 -13.63 6.95 -24.18
C GLY A 31 -13.04 7.81 -23.05
N LEU A 32 -11.71 7.97 -23.10
CA LEU A 32 -10.93 8.64 -22.05
C LEU A 32 -11.29 10.11 -21.92
N GLY A 33 -11.33 10.85 -23.04
CA GLY A 33 -11.58 12.30 -23.04
C GLY A 33 -12.98 12.70 -22.55
N ALA A 34 -13.99 11.79 -22.67
CA ALA A 34 -15.31 12.04 -22.10
C ALA A 34 -15.33 11.92 -20.57
N THR A 35 -14.43 11.09 -20.01
CA THR A 35 -14.41 10.73 -18.60
C THR A 35 -13.41 11.54 -17.79
N THR A 36 -12.36 12.09 -18.42
CA THR A 36 -11.24 12.74 -17.74
C THR A 36 -11.07 14.19 -18.21
N ASN A 37 -10.36 14.98 -17.39
CA ASN A 37 -9.82 16.28 -17.75
C ASN A 37 -8.33 16.19 -18.12
N LEU A 38 -7.84 15.03 -18.52
CA LEU A 38 -6.48 14.85 -19.01
C LEU A 38 -6.30 15.55 -20.34
N SER A 39 -5.12 16.13 -20.55
CA SER A 39 -4.68 16.76 -21.80
C SER A 39 -3.25 16.32 -22.13
N ASP A 40 -2.75 16.69 -23.32
CA ASP A 40 -1.34 16.45 -23.66
C ASP A 40 -0.38 17.24 -22.74
N ALA A 41 -0.84 18.35 -22.17
CA ALA A 41 -0.09 19.15 -21.20
C ALA A 41 -0.11 18.54 -19.79
N THR A 42 -1.21 17.87 -19.42
CA THR A 42 -1.42 17.20 -18.12
C THR A 42 -1.80 15.73 -18.33
N PRO A 43 -0.85 14.87 -18.78
CA PRO A 43 -1.13 13.49 -19.16
C PRO A 43 -1.36 12.57 -17.97
N TRP A 44 -0.95 12.97 -16.77
CA TRP A 44 -1.07 12.20 -15.53
C TRP A 44 -1.98 12.92 -14.55
N GLY A 45 -3.10 12.28 -14.24
CA GLY A 45 -4.12 12.81 -13.34
C GLY A 45 -4.24 11.99 -12.05
N ILE A 46 -5.44 12.02 -11.45
CA ILE A 46 -5.73 11.35 -10.18
C ILE A 46 -5.53 9.83 -10.27
N TRP A 47 -5.77 9.18 -11.41
CA TRP A 47 -5.60 7.74 -11.54
C TRP A 47 -4.13 7.32 -11.42
N ILE A 48 -3.20 8.08 -12.02
CA ILE A 48 -1.78 7.84 -11.82
C ILE A 48 -1.34 8.30 -10.42
N GLY A 49 -1.71 9.53 -10.02
CA GLY A 49 -1.27 10.12 -8.74
C GLY A 49 -1.81 9.38 -7.52
N PHE A 50 -3.12 9.10 -7.50
CA PHE A 50 -3.74 8.45 -6.34
C PHE A 50 -3.82 6.93 -6.51
N ASP A 51 -4.47 6.43 -7.56
CA ASP A 51 -4.75 5.00 -7.63
C ASP A 51 -3.48 4.17 -7.80
N ILE A 52 -2.51 4.63 -8.60
CA ILE A 52 -1.27 3.90 -8.81
C ILE A 52 -0.23 4.26 -7.74
N LEU A 53 0.21 5.52 -7.67
CA LEU A 53 1.31 5.89 -6.77
C LEU A 53 0.94 5.72 -5.29
N CYS A 54 -0.26 6.18 -4.89
CA CYS A 54 -0.72 6.01 -3.51
C CYS A 54 -1.17 4.58 -3.25
N GLY A 55 -1.88 3.92 -4.19
CA GLY A 55 -2.34 2.54 -4.02
C GLY A 55 -1.20 1.57 -3.75
N VAL A 56 -0.11 1.64 -4.54
CA VAL A 56 1.10 0.84 -4.33
C VAL A 56 1.78 1.16 -2.99
N MET A 57 1.86 2.44 -2.65
CA MET A 57 2.47 2.90 -1.41
C MET A 57 1.67 2.44 -0.18
N LEU A 58 0.35 2.53 -0.20
CA LEU A 58 -0.53 2.07 0.88
C LEU A 58 -0.49 0.54 1.04
N ALA A 59 -0.26 -0.20 -0.04
CA ALA A 59 -0.07 -1.64 -0.01
C ALA A 59 1.30 -2.09 0.57
N ALA A 60 2.22 -1.17 0.85
CA ALA A 60 3.57 -1.46 1.31
C ALA A 60 3.65 -2.12 2.71
N GLY A 61 2.56 -2.12 3.48
CA GLY A 61 2.50 -2.79 4.78
C GLY A 61 2.82 -4.29 4.71
N GLY A 62 2.40 -4.96 3.65
CA GLY A 62 2.63 -6.39 3.44
C GLY A 62 4.12 -6.74 3.44
N PHE A 63 4.92 -6.16 2.54
CA PHE A 63 6.34 -6.50 2.44
C PHE A 63 7.14 -6.04 3.66
N THR A 64 6.77 -4.92 4.27
CA THR A 64 7.45 -4.40 5.47
C THR A 64 7.30 -5.37 6.64
N LEU A 65 6.08 -5.90 6.86
CA LEU A 65 5.84 -6.90 7.90
C LEU A 65 6.43 -8.27 7.57
N LEU A 66 6.39 -8.70 6.30
CA LEU A 66 7.04 -9.93 5.89
C LEU A 66 8.56 -9.86 6.12
N ALA A 67 9.20 -8.71 5.81
CA ALA A 67 10.59 -8.47 6.12
C ALA A 67 10.84 -8.54 7.64
N ALA A 68 10.02 -7.86 8.44
CA ALA A 68 10.14 -7.88 9.90
C ALA A 68 10.06 -9.31 10.46
N VAL A 69 9.07 -10.10 10.04
CA VAL A 69 8.81 -11.44 10.56
C VAL A 69 9.83 -12.46 10.06
N HIS A 70 10.21 -12.44 8.78
CA HIS A 70 10.97 -13.51 8.14
C HIS A 70 12.46 -13.22 7.98
N ILE A 71 12.87 -11.95 7.82
CA ILE A 71 14.29 -11.56 7.74
C ILE A 71 14.80 -11.16 9.13
N PHE A 72 14.09 -10.24 9.80
CA PHE A 72 14.51 -9.75 11.13
C PHE A 72 14.04 -10.63 12.29
N ASN A 73 13.38 -11.78 11.99
CA ASN A 73 12.90 -12.77 12.96
C ASN A 73 11.99 -12.20 14.07
N ALA A 74 11.28 -11.09 13.78
CA ALA A 74 10.33 -10.46 14.69
C ALA A 74 8.99 -11.22 14.70
N LYS A 75 9.02 -12.43 15.27
CA LYS A 75 7.90 -13.40 15.24
C LYS A 75 6.64 -12.89 15.94
N GLU A 76 6.76 -11.93 16.83
CA GLU A 76 5.66 -11.27 17.51
C GLU A 76 4.67 -10.59 16.54
N TYR A 77 5.13 -10.16 15.36
CA TYR A 77 4.26 -9.52 14.36
C TYR A 77 3.46 -10.49 13.49
N LYS A 78 3.64 -11.80 13.63
CA LYS A 78 2.87 -12.80 12.85
C LYS A 78 1.36 -12.63 12.87
N PRO A 79 0.70 -12.26 14.00
CA PRO A 79 -0.75 -12.10 14.03
C PRO A 79 -1.28 -11.04 13.07
N ILE A 80 -0.52 -9.97 12.83
CA ILE A 80 -0.89 -8.86 11.95
C ILE A 80 -0.33 -8.99 10.53
N ALA A 81 0.52 -9.99 10.27
CA ALA A 81 1.11 -10.20 8.94
C ALA A 81 0.08 -10.68 7.91
N ARG A 82 -0.89 -11.55 8.29
CA ARG A 82 -1.93 -12.03 7.36
C ARG A 82 -2.88 -10.92 6.88
N PRO A 83 -3.46 -10.08 7.76
CA PRO A 83 -4.23 -8.92 7.33
C PRO A 83 -3.44 -7.99 6.40
N ALA A 84 -2.20 -7.63 6.76
CA ALA A 84 -1.36 -6.78 5.94
C ALA A 84 -1.02 -7.41 4.56
N LEU A 85 -0.82 -8.73 4.49
CA LEU A 85 -0.65 -9.45 3.22
C LEU A 85 -1.93 -9.36 2.37
N LEU A 86 -3.10 -9.52 2.98
CA LEU A 86 -4.38 -9.37 2.28
C LEU A 86 -4.52 -7.94 1.72
N THR A 87 -4.24 -6.92 2.52
CA THR A 87 -4.28 -5.51 2.08
C THR A 87 -3.29 -5.26 0.95
N ALA A 88 -2.07 -5.80 1.03
CA ALA A 88 -1.09 -5.67 -0.04
C ALA A 88 -1.58 -6.34 -1.33
N PHE A 89 -2.07 -7.57 -1.26
CA PHE A 89 -2.55 -8.30 -2.43
C PHE A 89 -3.76 -7.62 -3.08
N LEU A 90 -4.77 -7.25 -2.29
CA LEU A 90 -5.93 -6.50 -2.78
C LEU A 90 -5.51 -5.14 -3.34
N GLY A 91 -4.63 -4.41 -2.66
CA GLY A 91 -4.12 -3.12 -3.12
C GLY A 91 -3.54 -3.22 -4.53
N TYR A 92 -2.69 -4.21 -4.80
CA TYR A 92 -2.11 -4.42 -6.13
C TYR A 92 -3.15 -4.82 -7.19
N LEU A 93 -4.13 -5.64 -6.84
CA LEU A 93 -5.24 -5.95 -7.76
C LEU A 93 -6.07 -4.71 -8.11
N LEU A 94 -6.33 -3.85 -7.12
CA LEU A 94 -7.05 -2.59 -7.34
C LEU A 94 -6.24 -1.59 -8.15
N VAL A 95 -4.92 -1.50 -7.92
CA VAL A 95 -3.99 -0.69 -8.74
C VAL A 95 -4.02 -1.14 -10.19
N ILE A 96 -3.96 -2.45 -10.46
CA ILE A 96 -4.05 -2.98 -11.82
C ILE A 96 -5.42 -2.65 -12.44
N ALA A 97 -6.51 -2.81 -11.68
CA ALA A 97 -7.84 -2.47 -12.14
C ALA A 97 -7.97 -0.96 -12.47
N ALA A 98 -7.43 -0.08 -11.62
CA ALA A 98 -7.42 1.36 -11.84
C ALA A 98 -6.58 1.74 -13.06
N LEU A 99 -5.42 1.09 -13.26
CA LEU A 99 -4.59 1.30 -14.45
C LEU A 99 -5.35 0.99 -15.75
N MET A 100 -6.27 0.02 -15.74
CA MET A 100 -7.09 -0.29 -16.92
C MET A 100 -8.02 0.89 -17.31
N PHE A 101 -8.42 1.73 -16.36
CA PHE A 101 -9.19 2.93 -16.65
C PHE A 101 -8.34 4.05 -17.23
N ASP A 102 -7.08 4.16 -16.81
CA ASP A 102 -6.14 5.19 -17.30
C ASP A 102 -5.66 4.93 -18.73
N LEU A 103 -5.38 3.66 -19.05
CA LEU A 103 -4.85 3.26 -20.35
C LEU A 103 -5.86 3.53 -21.47
N GLY A 104 -5.47 4.34 -22.48
CA GLY A 104 -6.31 4.60 -23.66
C GLY A 104 -6.79 3.33 -24.36
N LYS A 105 -5.93 2.29 -24.41
CA LYS A 105 -6.23 0.94 -24.94
C LYS A 105 -5.87 -0.12 -23.89
N PRO A 106 -6.76 -0.42 -22.93
CA PRO A 106 -6.47 -1.31 -21.80
C PRO A 106 -5.94 -2.69 -22.19
N TRP A 107 -6.44 -3.27 -23.30
CA TRP A 107 -6.01 -4.56 -23.81
C TRP A 107 -4.54 -4.60 -24.24
N ASN A 108 -3.91 -3.44 -24.48
CA ASN A 108 -2.49 -3.37 -24.83
C ASN A 108 -1.56 -3.59 -23.62
N VAL A 109 -2.07 -3.63 -22.40
CA VAL A 109 -1.26 -3.92 -21.20
C VAL A 109 -0.52 -5.25 -21.33
N ILE A 110 -1.13 -6.23 -22.01
CA ILE A 110 -0.52 -7.55 -22.26
C ILE A 110 0.77 -7.45 -23.10
N ARG A 111 0.92 -6.41 -23.91
CA ARG A 111 2.12 -6.22 -24.75
C ARG A 111 3.40 -6.03 -23.92
N VAL A 112 3.30 -5.51 -22.70
CA VAL A 112 4.45 -5.38 -21.80
C VAL A 112 5.12 -6.73 -21.56
N MET A 113 4.38 -7.84 -21.64
CA MET A 113 4.92 -9.21 -21.48
C MET A 113 5.78 -9.65 -22.66
N PHE A 114 5.50 -9.16 -23.85
CA PHE A 114 6.13 -9.65 -25.09
C PHE A 114 7.07 -8.63 -25.74
N THR A 115 6.92 -7.34 -25.43
CA THR A 115 7.76 -6.28 -25.98
C THR A 115 8.88 -5.93 -24.98
N TRP A 116 10.03 -6.58 -25.13
CA TRP A 116 11.17 -6.37 -24.24
C TRP A 116 11.83 -5.03 -24.47
N GLN A 117 11.80 -4.18 -23.43
CA GLN A 117 12.45 -2.86 -23.41
C GLN A 117 13.15 -2.63 -22.05
N PRO A 118 14.21 -3.40 -21.73
CA PRO A 118 14.82 -3.37 -20.39
C PRO A 118 15.44 -2.04 -20.00
N ARG A 119 15.61 -1.10 -20.94
CA ARG A 119 16.07 0.26 -20.69
C ARG A 119 14.95 1.24 -20.37
N SER A 120 13.70 0.81 -20.48
CA SER A 120 12.52 1.64 -20.21
C SER A 120 12.09 1.50 -18.76
N VAL A 121 12.00 2.60 -18.03
CA VAL A 121 11.47 2.64 -16.67
C VAL A 121 10.00 2.17 -16.63
N MET A 122 9.21 2.52 -17.66
CA MET A 122 7.82 2.04 -17.77
C MET A 122 7.73 0.52 -17.91
N PHE A 123 8.67 -0.09 -18.65
CA PHE A 123 8.77 -1.55 -18.76
C PHE A 123 9.11 -2.17 -17.42
N GLU A 124 10.07 -1.60 -16.69
CA GLU A 124 10.46 -2.05 -15.34
C GLU A 124 9.28 -2.00 -14.38
N VAL A 125 8.55 -0.88 -14.33
CA VAL A 125 7.35 -0.74 -13.50
C VAL A 125 6.31 -1.80 -13.83
N GLY A 126 6.00 -2.01 -15.12
CA GLY A 126 5.02 -3.01 -15.56
C GLY A 126 5.39 -4.44 -15.15
N TRP A 127 6.66 -4.83 -15.37
CA TRP A 127 7.17 -6.14 -14.95
C TRP A 127 7.18 -6.31 -13.43
N CYS A 128 7.60 -5.29 -12.69
CA CYS A 128 7.57 -5.32 -11.23
C CYS A 128 6.14 -5.53 -10.69
N VAL A 129 5.14 -4.83 -11.25
CA VAL A 129 3.72 -5.02 -10.87
C VAL A 129 3.28 -6.46 -11.10
N MET A 130 3.53 -7.01 -12.31
CA MET A 130 3.11 -8.37 -12.65
C MET A 130 3.77 -9.42 -11.76
N LEU A 131 5.10 -9.36 -11.62
CA LEU A 131 5.85 -10.32 -10.83
C LEU A 131 5.50 -10.23 -9.34
N TYR A 132 5.42 -9.01 -8.80
CA TYR A 132 5.09 -8.83 -7.39
C TYR A 132 3.66 -9.25 -7.07
N THR A 133 2.69 -8.93 -7.93
CA THR A 133 1.31 -9.41 -7.76
C THR A 133 1.23 -10.93 -7.80
N THR A 134 2.02 -11.58 -8.67
CA THR A 134 2.12 -13.04 -8.72
C THR A 134 2.70 -13.61 -7.41
N VAL A 135 3.76 -12.99 -6.88
CA VAL A 135 4.34 -13.41 -5.59
C VAL A 135 3.34 -13.23 -4.46
N LEU A 136 2.67 -12.07 -4.37
CA LEU A 136 1.62 -11.82 -3.37
C LEU A 136 0.48 -12.84 -3.45
N PHE A 137 0.06 -13.21 -4.66
CA PHE A 137 -0.92 -14.27 -4.87
C PHE A 137 -0.44 -15.61 -4.31
N LEU A 138 0.80 -16.01 -4.64
CA LEU A 138 1.39 -17.25 -4.12
C LEU A 138 1.54 -17.23 -2.60
N GLU A 139 1.92 -16.09 -2.01
CA GLU A 139 1.99 -15.91 -0.55
C GLU A 139 0.61 -15.95 0.11
N PHE A 140 -0.45 -15.56 -0.60
CA PHE A 140 -1.81 -15.59 -0.10
C PHE A 140 -2.46 -16.99 -0.21
N LEU A 141 -2.02 -17.84 -1.14
CA LEU A 141 -2.57 -19.20 -1.35
C LEU A 141 -2.61 -20.08 -0.08
N PRO A 142 -1.60 -20.06 0.83
CA PRO A 142 -1.69 -20.83 2.08
C PRO A 142 -2.96 -20.55 2.89
N ILE A 143 -3.43 -19.31 2.94
CA ILE A 143 -4.64 -18.92 3.66
C ILE A 143 -5.87 -19.58 3.02
N ILE A 144 -5.91 -19.62 1.69
CA ILE A 144 -6.98 -20.29 0.92
C ILE A 144 -6.91 -21.81 1.17
N PHE A 145 -5.72 -22.42 1.05
CA PHE A 145 -5.55 -23.85 1.22
C PHE A 145 -5.86 -24.32 2.66
N GLU A 146 -5.53 -23.51 3.68
CA GLU A 146 -5.94 -23.77 5.06
C GLU A 146 -7.46 -23.77 5.19
N ARG A 147 -8.16 -22.84 4.56
CA ARG A 147 -9.63 -22.75 4.59
C ARG A 147 -10.30 -23.98 3.99
N PHE A 148 -9.77 -24.48 2.86
CA PHE A 148 -10.32 -25.64 2.15
C PHE A 148 -9.66 -26.98 2.56
N ARG A 149 -8.78 -27.00 3.56
CA ARG A 149 -8.06 -28.19 4.08
C ARG A 149 -7.28 -28.93 2.98
N LEU A 150 -6.68 -28.20 2.07
CA LEU A 150 -5.88 -28.74 0.96
C LEU A 150 -4.42 -28.92 1.39
N GLU A 151 -4.09 -30.05 2.06
CA GLU A 151 -2.77 -30.26 2.67
C GLU A 151 -1.63 -30.41 1.66
N LYS A 152 -1.87 -31.10 0.51
CA LYS A 152 -0.82 -31.32 -0.49
C LYS A 152 -0.29 -30.02 -1.09
N PRO A 153 -1.12 -29.14 -1.69
CA PRO A 153 -0.63 -27.87 -2.23
C PRO A 153 -0.12 -26.93 -1.13
N LEU A 154 -0.72 -26.94 0.07
CA LEU A 154 -0.22 -26.19 1.22
C LEU A 154 1.23 -26.54 1.56
N ARG A 155 1.57 -27.83 1.56
CA ARG A 155 2.93 -28.30 1.83
C ARG A 155 3.93 -27.84 0.75
N ILE A 156 3.52 -27.83 -0.52
CA ILE A 156 4.36 -27.35 -1.62
C ILE A 156 4.69 -25.88 -1.44
N ILE A 157 3.67 -25.01 -1.25
CA ILE A 157 3.89 -23.58 -1.09
C ILE A 157 4.74 -23.28 0.15
N ARG A 158 4.51 -23.99 1.27
CA ARG A 158 5.33 -23.80 2.48
C ARG A 158 6.80 -24.16 2.27
N ARG A 159 7.14 -25.07 1.37
CA ARG A 159 8.54 -25.38 1.05
C ARG A 159 9.25 -24.25 0.32
N ILE A 160 8.55 -23.50 -0.51
CA ILE A 160 9.11 -22.37 -1.29
C ILE A 160 8.86 -21.02 -0.63
N SER A 161 8.19 -20.97 0.53
CA SER A 161 7.76 -19.71 1.16
C SER A 161 8.92 -18.76 1.44
N LEU A 162 10.07 -19.26 1.88
CA LEU A 162 11.24 -18.41 2.11
C LEU A 162 11.70 -17.69 0.83
N VAL A 163 11.72 -18.40 -0.28
CA VAL A 163 12.07 -17.82 -1.59
C VAL A 163 11.03 -16.77 -1.99
N LEU A 164 9.74 -17.05 -1.79
CA LEU A 164 8.66 -16.11 -2.07
C LEU A 164 8.80 -14.83 -1.21
N TYR A 165 9.07 -14.94 0.08
CA TYR A 165 9.28 -13.78 0.95
C TYR A 165 10.46 -12.92 0.50
N ILE A 166 11.60 -13.53 0.15
CA ILE A 166 12.76 -12.80 -0.36
C ILE A 166 12.42 -12.10 -1.68
N LEU A 167 11.79 -12.81 -2.62
CA LEU A 167 11.35 -12.24 -3.89
C LEU A 167 10.32 -11.12 -3.68
N GLY A 168 9.36 -11.29 -2.78
CA GLY A 168 8.36 -10.27 -2.45
C GLY A 168 9.00 -8.99 -1.95
N ILE A 169 9.96 -9.08 -1.05
CA ILE A 169 10.69 -7.92 -0.51
C ILE A 169 11.52 -7.24 -1.60
N LEU A 170 12.27 -8.00 -2.40
CA LEU A 170 13.08 -7.46 -3.49
C LEU A 170 12.21 -6.78 -4.54
N LEU A 171 11.16 -7.45 -5.03
CA LEU A 171 10.27 -6.90 -6.06
C LEU A 171 9.51 -5.66 -5.55
N SER A 172 9.05 -5.67 -4.30
CA SER A 172 8.40 -4.49 -3.72
C SER A 172 9.38 -3.32 -3.59
N THR A 173 10.61 -3.57 -3.16
CA THR A 173 11.66 -2.55 -3.08
C THR A 173 11.96 -1.95 -4.46
N LEU A 174 12.16 -2.80 -5.47
CA LEU A 174 12.35 -2.38 -6.85
C LEU A 174 11.16 -1.57 -7.35
N HIS A 175 9.93 -2.06 -7.16
CA HIS A 175 8.73 -1.38 -7.62
C HIS A 175 8.56 0.00 -7.01
N GLN A 176 8.75 0.15 -5.70
CA GLN A 176 8.66 1.44 -5.02
C GLN A 176 9.72 2.44 -5.54
N SER A 177 10.94 1.99 -5.79
CA SER A 177 11.99 2.83 -6.35
C SER A 177 11.77 3.16 -7.83
N SER A 178 11.32 2.21 -8.64
CA SER A 178 11.02 2.41 -10.06
C SER A 178 9.93 3.44 -10.29
N LEU A 179 8.90 3.50 -9.41
CA LEU A 179 7.89 4.57 -9.46
C LEU A 179 8.51 5.97 -9.26
N GLY A 180 9.52 6.09 -8.40
CA GLY A 180 10.31 7.33 -8.28
C GLY A 180 11.15 7.61 -9.53
N SER A 181 11.75 6.57 -10.12
CA SER A 181 12.55 6.68 -11.35
C SER A 181 11.72 7.13 -12.56
N LEU A 182 10.41 6.84 -12.56
CA LEU A 182 9.49 7.27 -13.62
C LEU A 182 9.51 8.79 -13.84
N TYR A 183 9.64 9.56 -12.77
CA TYR A 183 9.69 11.03 -12.85
C TYR A 183 11.07 11.59 -13.21
N LEU A 184 12.12 10.75 -13.21
CA LEU A 184 13.45 11.15 -13.65
C LEU A 184 13.58 11.21 -15.19
N ILE A 185 12.67 10.54 -15.92
CA ILE A 185 12.66 10.57 -17.40
C ILE A 185 12.10 11.88 -17.97
N VAL A 186 11.56 12.76 -17.13
CA VAL A 186 10.99 14.05 -17.51
C VAL A 186 11.74 15.22 -16.85
N PRO A 187 13.07 15.35 -17.06
CA PRO A 187 13.85 16.42 -16.45
C PRO A 187 13.33 17.79 -16.91
N GLY A 188 13.23 18.72 -15.97
CA GLY A 188 12.75 20.09 -16.24
C GLY A 188 11.22 20.22 -16.31
N LYS A 189 10.45 19.13 -16.33
CA LYS A 189 8.98 19.18 -16.25
C LYS A 189 8.46 19.18 -14.83
N LEU A 190 9.19 18.55 -13.91
CA LEU A 190 8.82 18.49 -12.50
C LEU A 190 9.45 19.68 -11.75
N HIS A 191 8.64 20.38 -10.96
CA HIS A 191 9.08 21.52 -10.16
C HIS A 191 10.29 21.18 -9.26
N PRO A 192 11.28 22.07 -9.09
CA PRO A 192 12.53 21.81 -8.37
C PRO A 192 12.34 21.28 -6.94
N LEU A 193 11.25 21.61 -6.25
CA LEU A 193 10.94 21.09 -4.94
C LEU A 193 10.75 19.57 -4.94
N TRP A 194 10.23 18.96 -6.01
CA TRP A 194 9.98 17.52 -6.09
C TRP A 194 10.95 16.77 -6.99
N TYR A 195 11.49 17.41 -8.04
CA TYR A 195 12.49 16.76 -8.88
C TYR A 195 13.78 16.55 -8.12
N THR A 196 14.28 15.33 -8.09
CA THR A 196 15.61 14.98 -7.53
C THR A 196 16.07 13.61 -8.01
N PRO A 197 17.36 13.42 -8.33
CA PRO A 197 17.92 12.09 -8.62
C PRO A 197 17.73 11.09 -7.47
N MET A 198 17.51 11.57 -6.24
CA MET A 198 17.23 10.74 -5.06
C MET A 198 15.75 10.32 -4.95
N LEU A 199 14.90 10.69 -5.91
CA LEU A 199 13.46 10.39 -5.86
C LEU A 199 13.15 8.90 -5.68
N PRO A 200 13.85 7.96 -6.36
CA PRO A 200 13.67 6.53 -6.13
C PRO A 200 13.89 6.10 -4.67
N VAL A 201 14.94 6.64 -4.04
CA VAL A 201 15.27 6.35 -2.63
C VAL A 201 14.22 6.94 -1.69
N LEU A 202 13.79 8.19 -1.94
CA LEU A 202 12.74 8.84 -1.16
C LEU A 202 11.40 8.10 -1.28
N PHE A 203 11.07 7.59 -2.47
CA PHE A 203 9.87 6.78 -2.69
C PHE A 203 9.91 5.49 -1.88
N TRP A 204 11.05 4.80 -1.87
CA TRP A 204 11.23 3.59 -1.10
C TRP A 204 11.16 3.83 0.42
N ILE A 205 11.93 4.81 0.96
CA ILE A 205 11.92 5.12 2.40
C ILE A 205 10.50 5.50 2.86
N SER A 206 9.83 6.37 2.10
CA SER A 206 8.45 6.77 2.41
C SER A 206 7.49 5.59 2.36
N ALA A 207 7.63 4.65 1.41
CA ALA A 207 6.79 3.47 1.31
C ALA A 207 6.91 2.56 2.54
N VAL A 208 8.13 2.39 3.09
CA VAL A 208 8.32 1.65 4.36
C VAL A 208 7.60 2.37 5.51
N ALA A 209 7.78 3.70 5.64
CA ALA A 209 7.13 4.49 6.70
C ALA A 209 5.60 4.40 6.63
N ILE A 210 5.04 4.51 5.42
CA ILE A 210 3.59 4.45 5.18
C ILE A 210 3.07 3.03 5.34
N GLY A 211 3.81 2.03 4.92
CA GLY A 211 3.46 0.63 5.16
C GLY A 211 3.25 0.33 6.65
N LEU A 212 4.11 0.87 7.51
CA LEU A 212 3.94 0.80 8.96
C LEU A 212 2.74 1.62 9.45
N ALA A 213 2.55 2.86 8.93
CA ALA A 213 1.40 3.69 9.25
C ALA A 213 0.09 3.03 8.85
N MET A 214 0.03 2.44 7.65
CA MET A 214 -1.15 1.73 7.14
C MET A 214 -1.46 0.49 7.98
N THR A 215 -0.45 -0.25 8.41
CA THR A 215 -0.64 -1.40 9.31
C THR A 215 -1.21 -0.98 10.67
N ILE A 216 -0.74 0.15 11.24
CA ILE A 216 -1.29 0.71 12.49
C ILE A 216 -2.75 1.13 12.27
N PHE A 217 -3.03 1.82 11.17
CA PHE A 217 -4.36 2.27 10.80
C PHE A 217 -5.32 1.10 10.63
N GLU A 218 -4.95 0.13 9.79
CA GLU A 218 -5.75 -1.07 9.49
C GLU A 218 -6.02 -1.91 10.74
N SER A 219 -4.98 -2.21 11.54
CA SER A 219 -5.13 -2.98 12.77
C SER A 219 -6.07 -2.28 13.76
N SER A 220 -5.99 -0.96 13.88
CA SER A 220 -6.85 -0.18 14.75
C SER A 220 -8.31 -0.14 14.27
N MET A 221 -8.53 0.01 12.96
CA MET A 221 -9.86 -0.02 12.35
C MET A 221 -10.49 -1.40 12.41
N SER A 222 -9.73 -2.44 12.09
CA SER A 222 -10.18 -3.84 12.15
C SER A 222 -10.55 -4.24 13.58
N ALA A 223 -9.74 -3.86 14.57
CA ALA A 223 -10.04 -4.12 15.98
C ALA A 223 -11.37 -3.50 16.41
N ARG A 224 -11.65 -2.27 15.98
CA ARG A 224 -12.92 -1.58 16.27
C ARG A 224 -14.13 -2.20 15.56
N HIS A 225 -13.94 -2.62 14.30
CA HIS A 225 -15.04 -3.10 13.47
C HIS A 225 -15.38 -4.57 13.72
N PHE A 226 -14.37 -5.42 13.89
CA PHE A 226 -14.52 -6.86 14.08
C PHE A 226 -14.45 -7.31 15.54
N GLY A 227 -14.23 -6.39 16.48
CA GLY A 227 -14.20 -6.67 17.92
C GLY A 227 -12.99 -7.47 18.40
N HIS A 228 -11.86 -7.42 17.65
CA HIS A 228 -10.61 -8.06 18.07
C HIS A 228 -9.87 -7.22 19.12
N SER A 229 -9.14 -7.90 20.01
CA SER A 229 -8.24 -7.20 20.92
C SER A 229 -7.05 -6.63 20.15
N LEU A 230 -6.83 -5.33 20.28
CA LEU A 230 -5.65 -4.67 19.73
C LEU A 230 -4.43 -5.00 20.59
N GLU A 231 -3.44 -5.70 20.05
CA GLU A 231 -2.20 -6.00 20.76
C GLU A 231 -1.33 -4.73 20.88
N LYS A 232 -1.52 -4.03 22.01
CA LYS A 232 -0.86 -2.74 22.29
C LYS A 232 0.67 -2.78 22.06
N PRO A 233 1.43 -3.80 22.50
CA PRO A 233 2.88 -3.84 22.30
C PRO A 233 3.28 -3.82 20.82
N LEU A 234 2.52 -4.50 19.95
CA LEU A 234 2.80 -4.56 18.52
C LEU A 234 2.62 -3.19 17.86
N ILE A 235 1.51 -2.52 18.15
CA ILE A 235 1.23 -1.19 17.59
C ILE A 235 2.29 -0.17 18.04
N VAL A 236 2.69 -0.21 19.31
CA VAL A 236 3.74 0.65 19.85
C VAL A 236 5.09 0.34 19.19
N GLY A 237 5.40 -0.94 18.98
CA GLY A 237 6.61 -1.37 18.26
C GLY A 237 6.66 -0.83 16.83
N LEU A 238 5.57 -1.00 16.06
CA LEU A 238 5.46 -0.44 14.70
C LEU A 238 5.62 1.08 14.71
N GLY A 239 5.01 1.78 15.68
CA GLY A 239 5.14 3.22 15.83
C GLY A 239 6.59 3.67 16.02
N ARG A 240 7.38 2.94 16.82
CA ARG A 240 8.81 3.25 17.01
C ARG A 240 9.62 3.10 15.72
N ILE A 241 9.38 2.04 14.97
CA ILE A 241 10.06 1.83 13.67
C ILE A 241 9.62 2.91 12.67
N MET A 242 8.32 3.24 12.63
CA MET A 242 7.78 4.31 11.80
C MET A 242 8.47 5.66 12.11
N LEU A 243 8.65 6.01 13.38
CA LEU A 243 9.37 7.24 13.78
C LEU A 243 10.79 7.28 13.22
N VAL A 244 11.53 6.18 13.32
CA VAL A 244 12.89 6.09 12.76
C VAL A 244 12.88 6.31 11.25
N MET A 245 11.96 5.66 10.54
CA MET A 245 11.84 5.81 9.08
C MET A 245 11.44 7.23 8.66
N LEU A 246 10.57 7.90 9.42
CA LEU A 246 10.20 9.30 9.18
C LEU A 246 11.38 10.25 9.41
N ILE A 247 12.20 10.01 10.43
CA ILE A 247 13.43 10.80 10.69
C ILE A 247 14.41 10.61 9.53
N ILE A 248 14.66 9.36 9.11
CA ILE A 248 15.55 9.07 7.97
C ILE A 248 15.03 9.78 6.71
N TYR A 249 13.73 9.66 6.41
CA TYR A 249 13.13 10.35 5.28
C TYR A 249 13.33 11.87 5.36
N GLY A 250 13.01 12.47 6.52
CA GLY A 250 13.14 13.91 6.74
C GLY A 250 14.59 14.40 6.56
N VAL A 251 15.56 13.68 7.11
CA VAL A 251 16.99 14.00 6.98
C VAL A 251 17.43 13.94 5.51
N VAL A 252 17.13 12.83 4.82
CA VAL A 252 17.50 12.67 3.39
C VAL A 252 16.81 13.73 2.54
N ARG A 253 15.54 14.03 2.80
CA ARG A 253 14.77 15.03 2.08
C ARG A 253 15.34 16.44 2.27
N MET A 254 15.61 16.85 3.52
CA MET A 254 16.15 18.16 3.83
C MET A 254 17.58 18.31 3.30
N GLN A 255 18.45 17.32 3.52
CA GLN A 255 19.79 17.32 2.94
C GLN A 255 19.77 17.51 1.43
N ASN A 256 18.87 16.80 0.73
CA ASN A 256 18.74 16.89 -0.72
C ASN A 256 18.30 18.30 -1.18
N LEU A 257 17.36 18.94 -0.49
CA LEU A 257 16.92 20.30 -0.79
C LEU A 257 18.07 21.32 -0.59
N PHE A 258 18.86 21.15 0.47
CA PHE A 258 20.01 22.00 0.75
C PHE A 258 21.12 21.82 -0.30
N THR A 259 21.52 20.57 -0.60
CA THR A 259 22.63 20.29 -1.52
C THR A 259 22.33 20.69 -2.97
N ARG A 260 21.07 20.81 -3.34
CA ARG A 260 20.61 21.24 -4.67
C ARG A 260 20.31 22.73 -4.76
N ASP A 261 20.45 23.45 -3.65
CA ASP A 261 20.14 24.88 -3.56
C ASP A 261 18.71 25.26 -4.00
N VAL A 262 17.74 24.35 -3.73
CA VAL A 262 16.34 24.53 -4.13
C VAL A 262 15.42 24.88 -2.94
N LEU A 263 15.96 24.95 -1.74
CA LEU A 263 15.18 25.24 -0.54
C LEU A 263 14.51 26.63 -0.59
N GLN A 264 15.09 27.57 -1.32
CA GLN A 264 14.52 28.90 -1.52
C GLN A 264 13.10 28.86 -2.12
N TYR A 265 12.81 27.89 -3.01
CA TYR A 265 11.49 27.74 -3.59
C TYR A 265 10.40 27.39 -2.56
N ALA A 266 10.78 26.78 -1.43
CA ALA A 266 9.83 26.47 -0.37
C ALA A 266 9.37 27.72 0.41
N PHE A 267 10.06 28.87 0.28
CA PHE A 267 9.73 30.11 0.95
C PHE A 267 9.16 31.18 0.00
N MET A 268 8.98 30.84 -1.27
CA MET A 268 8.30 31.74 -2.20
C MET A 268 6.79 31.72 -1.96
N PRO A 269 6.07 32.85 -2.17
CA PRO A 269 4.62 32.91 -2.01
C PRO A 269 3.90 32.27 -3.21
N THR A 270 4.14 30.97 -3.42
CA THR A 270 3.57 30.22 -4.55
C THR A 270 2.67 29.10 -4.04
N TYR A 271 1.81 28.60 -4.93
CA TYR A 271 0.95 27.46 -4.66
C TYR A 271 1.77 26.20 -4.35
N GLU A 272 2.84 25.97 -5.11
CA GLU A 272 3.74 24.84 -4.93
C GLU A 272 4.42 24.85 -3.56
N ALA A 273 4.88 26.02 -3.10
CA ALA A 273 5.45 26.15 -1.74
C ALA A 273 4.42 25.80 -0.66
N THR A 274 3.18 26.24 -0.83
CA THR A 274 2.09 25.90 0.11
C THR A 274 1.84 24.41 0.13
N MET A 275 1.74 23.75 -1.02
CA MET A 275 1.54 22.30 -1.14
C MET A 275 2.72 21.51 -0.58
N PHE A 276 3.95 22.00 -0.78
CA PHE A 276 5.15 21.41 -0.18
C PHE A 276 5.10 21.45 1.36
N TRP A 277 4.73 22.58 1.97
CA TRP A 277 4.65 22.68 3.42
C TRP A 277 3.50 21.86 4.02
N LEU A 278 2.38 21.71 3.31
CA LEU A 278 1.30 20.82 3.72
C LEU A 278 1.75 19.35 3.71
N GLU A 279 2.42 18.90 2.64
CA GLU A 279 2.93 17.53 2.58
C GLU A 279 4.02 17.27 3.63
N ALA A 280 4.94 18.20 3.81
CA ALA A 280 6.02 18.08 4.79
C ALA A 280 5.47 18.11 6.22
N GLY A 281 4.54 19.03 6.47
CA GLY A 281 3.88 19.18 7.77
C GLY A 281 3.16 17.92 8.20
N PHE A 282 2.26 17.40 7.36
CA PHE A 282 1.47 16.22 7.69
C PHE A 282 2.27 14.91 7.52
N GLY A 283 3.16 14.83 6.51
CA GLY A 283 3.87 13.61 6.19
C GLY A 283 4.94 13.23 7.22
N PHE A 284 5.74 14.16 7.66
CA PHE A 284 6.86 13.83 8.55
C PHE A 284 7.14 14.85 9.68
N LEU A 285 7.03 16.16 9.47
CA LEU A 285 7.40 17.14 10.50
C LEU A 285 6.51 17.04 11.76
N LEU A 286 5.21 17.18 11.61
CA LEU A 286 4.26 17.10 12.72
C LEU A 286 4.19 15.68 13.32
N PRO A 287 4.14 14.58 12.54
CA PRO A 287 4.24 13.23 13.08
C PRO A 287 5.50 13.00 13.92
N ILE A 288 6.69 13.41 13.44
CA ILE A 288 7.93 13.30 14.23
C ILE A 288 7.80 14.08 15.52
N ALA A 289 7.41 15.38 15.46
CA ALA A 289 7.26 16.22 16.63
C ALA A 289 6.31 15.62 17.69
N LEU A 290 5.15 15.10 17.25
CA LEU A 290 4.20 14.43 18.13
C LEU A 290 4.76 13.15 18.76
N MET A 291 5.49 12.34 17.97
CA MET A 291 6.02 11.06 18.43
C MET A 291 7.27 11.18 19.32
N LEU A 292 7.92 12.33 19.39
CA LEU A 292 8.97 12.59 20.37
C LEU A 292 8.41 12.53 21.81
N PHE A 293 7.13 12.84 22.00
CA PHE A 293 6.48 12.73 23.31
C PHE A 293 6.10 11.26 23.62
N PRO A 294 6.65 10.63 24.71
CA PRO A 294 6.31 9.26 25.09
C PRO A 294 4.81 9.02 25.23
N ARG A 295 4.07 10.02 25.73
CA ARG A 295 2.61 9.98 25.88
C ARG A 295 1.87 9.69 24.56
N VAL A 296 2.42 10.11 23.42
CA VAL A 296 1.86 9.85 22.09
C VAL A 296 2.34 8.51 21.58
N ARG A 297 3.65 8.28 21.61
CA ARG A 297 4.30 7.08 21.07
C ARG A 297 3.87 5.77 21.73
N GLU A 298 3.48 5.80 23.02
CA GLU A 298 3.09 4.62 23.79
C GLU A 298 1.56 4.40 23.87
N ASN A 299 0.77 5.24 23.20
CA ASN A 299 -0.68 5.14 23.18
C ASN A 299 -1.21 4.75 21.79
N PRO A 300 -1.81 3.55 21.62
CA PRO A 300 -2.32 3.07 20.34
C PRO A 300 -3.34 4.03 19.69
N SER A 301 -4.23 4.65 20.47
CA SER A 301 -5.22 5.57 19.90
C SER A 301 -4.59 6.84 19.34
N ARG A 302 -3.54 7.35 19.99
CA ARG A 302 -2.79 8.51 19.48
C ARG A 302 -1.94 8.12 18.29
N LEU A 303 -1.32 6.93 18.29
CA LEU A 303 -0.60 6.39 17.14
C LEU A 303 -1.51 6.22 15.93
N TYR A 304 -2.78 5.83 16.11
CA TYR A 304 -3.76 5.82 15.05
C TYR A 304 -3.91 7.20 14.39
N PHE A 305 -4.06 8.28 15.17
CA PHE A 305 -4.14 9.64 14.61
C PHE A 305 -2.85 10.06 13.90
N VAL A 306 -1.70 9.73 14.49
CA VAL A 306 -0.40 9.99 13.84
C VAL A 306 -0.28 9.22 12.52
N SER A 307 -0.73 7.96 12.47
CA SER A 307 -0.71 7.18 11.22
C SER A 307 -1.61 7.81 10.14
N VAL A 308 -2.77 8.35 10.52
CA VAL A 308 -3.63 9.09 9.58
C VAL A 308 -2.92 10.32 9.03
N LEU A 309 -2.21 11.09 9.87
CA LEU A 309 -1.43 12.25 9.41
C LEU A 309 -0.34 11.83 8.43
N VAL A 310 0.45 10.79 8.76
CA VAL A 310 1.51 10.26 7.90
C VAL A 310 0.94 9.83 6.54
N ILE A 311 -0.15 9.05 6.56
CA ILE A 311 -0.81 8.60 5.33
C ILE A 311 -1.26 9.80 4.50
N SER A 312 -1.96 10.76 5.10
CA SER A 312 -2.48 11.95 4.40
C SER A 312 -1.36 12.80 3.80
N GLY A 313 -0.27 13.03 4.55
CA GLY A 313 0.86 13.84 4.07
C GLY A 313 1.60 13.18 2.91
N PHE A 314 1.80 11.87 2.93
CA PHE A 314 2.45 11.18 1.83
C PHE A 314 1.52 10.91 0.63
N VAL A 315 0.22 10.77 0.85
CA VAL A 315 -0.76 10.83 -0.25
C VAL A 315 -0.65 12.17 -0.96
N LEU A 316 -0.61 13.27 -0.21
CA LEU A 316 -0.40 14.60 -0.77
C LEU A 316 0.95 14.71 -1.50
N ASN A 317 2.01 14.14 -0.97
CA ASN A 317 3.32 14.08 -1.65
C ASN A 317 3.24 13.37 -3.02
N ARG A 318 2.56 12.23 -3.11
CA ARG A 318 2.39 11.54 -4.40
C ARG A 318 1.56 12.35 -5.40
N LEU A 319 0.49 12.99 -4.93
CA LEU A 319 -0.32 13.89 -5.75
C LEU A 319 0.48 15.12 -6.20
N ASN A 320 1.29 15.68 -5.33
CA ASN A 320 2.17 16.80 -5.67
C ASN A 320 3.22 16.40 -6.73
N VAL A 321 3.82 15.22 -6.63
CA VAL A 321 4.75 14.72 -7.65
C VAL A 321 4.02 14.45 -8.97
N ALA A 322 2.81 13.90 -8.93
CA ALA A 322 2.09 13.50 -10.15
C ALA A 322 1.39 14.67 -10.88
N ALA A 323 0.89 15.65 -10.14
CA ALA A 323 0.10 16.76 -10.68
C ALA A 323 0.72 18.12 -10.36
N THR A 324 0.66 18.59 -9.11
CA THR A 324 1.09 19.94 -8.70
C THR A 324 2.49 20.31 -9.21
N GLY A 325 3.44 19.38 -9.10
CA GLY A 325 4.82 19.61 -9.52
C GLY A 325 5.01 19.75 -11.03
N MET A 326 4.03 19.34 -11.82
CA MET A 326 4.08 19.43 -13.30
C MET A 326 3.29 20.62 -13.84
N GLU A 327 2.41 21.24 -13.06
CA GLU A 327 1.58 22.38 -13.46
C GLU A 327 2.42 23.59 -13.89
N GLY A 328 3.49 23.89 -13.17
CA GLY A 328 4.37 25.01 -13.50
C GLY A 328 5.05 24.89 -14.88
N PHE A 329 5.27 23.66 -15.36
CA PHE A 329 5.80 23.41 -16.71
C PHE A 329 4.69 23.41 -17.77
N SER A 330 3.55 22.78 -17.47
CA SER A 330 2.43 22.64 -18.40
C SER A 330 1.71 23.97 -18.65
N GLY A 331 1.76 24.89 -17.69
CA GLY A 331 0.97 26.13 -17.70
C GLY A 331 -0.53 25.91 -17.49
N GLU A 332 -0.95 24.68 -17.25
CA GLU A 332 -2.34 24.28 -17.01
C GLU A 332 -2.49 23.67 -15.62
N THR A 333 -3.56 24.03 -14.92
CA THR A 333 -3.92 23.42 -13.63
C THR A 333 -4.82 22.21 -13.86
N TYR A 334 -4.40 21.05 -13.36
CA TYR A 334 -5.22 19.84 -13.44
C TYR A 334 -6.23 19.78 -12.29
N ILE A 335 -7.50 19.77 -12.65
CA ILE A 335 -8.61 19.50 -11.72
C ILE A 335 -9.32 18.23 -12.18
N PRO A 336 -9.34 17.17 -11.38
CA PRO A 336 -9.99 15.92 -11.77
C PRO A 336 -11.48 16.11 -12.02
N LYS A 337 -11.99 15.51 -13.09
CA LYS A 337 -13.41 15.46 -13.38
C LYS A 337 -14.13 14.61 -12.34
N TRP A 338 -15.38 14.91 -12.02
CA TRP A 338 -16.16 14.13 -11.05
C TRP A 338 -16.22 12.63 -11.40
N THR A 339 -16.19 12.28 -12.69
CA THR A 339 -16.15 10.90 -13.19
C THR A 339 -14.86 10.18 -12.85
N GLU A 340 -13.71 10.88 -12.86
CA GLU A 340 -12.42 10.31 -12.42
C GLU A 340 -12.48 9.99 -10.93
N VAL A 341 -12.91 10.95 -10.11
CA VAL A 341 -13.06 10.78 -8.66
C VAL A 341 -14.05 9.66 -8.33
N SER A 342 -15.13 9.56 -9.09
CA SER A 342 -16.15 8.52 -8.90
C SER A 342 -15.60 7.13 -9.15
N ILE A 343 -14.78 6.91 -10.17
CA ILE A 343 -14.12 5.64 -10.46
C ILE A 343 -13.15 5.30 -9.31
N THR A 344 -12.28 6.23 -8.93
CA THR A 344 -11.34 6.04 -7.80
C THR A 344 -12.06 5.64 -6.51
N LEU A 345 -13.12 6.36 -6.12
CA LEU A 345 -13.91 6.05 -4.94
C LEU A 345 -14.56 4.66 -5.02
N SER A 346 -15.02 4.27 -6.23
CA SER A 346 -15.61 2.96 -6.45
C SER A 346 -14.59 1.84 -6.36
N VAL A 347 -13.39 2.03 -6.90
CA VAL A 347 -12.27 1.07 -6.78
C VAL A 347 -11.93 0.85 -5.30
N VAL A 348 -11.81 1.92 -4.52
CA VAL A 348 -11.56 1.85 -3.07
C VAL A 348 -12.73 1.15 -2.34
N ALA A 349 -13.97 1.49 -2.67
CA ALA A 349 -15.16 0.87 -2.07
C ALA A 349 -15.22 -0.63 -2.36
N VAL A 350 -14.94 -1.05 -3.59
CA VAL A 350 -14.83 -2.48 -3.96
C VAL A 350 -13.73 -3.17 -3.16
N GLY A 351 -12.57 -2.52 -2.99
CA GLY A 351 -11.48 -3.04 -2.17
C GLY A 351 -11.89 -3.29 -0.71
N ILE A 352 -12.54 -2.32 -0.08
CA ILE A 352 -13.06 -2.45 1.29
C ILE A 352 -14.11 -3.58 1.38
N PHE A 353 -14.98 -3.70 0.38
CA PHE A 353 -15.96 -4.77 0.32
C PHE A 353 -15.30 -6.14 0.23
N ILE A 354 -14.34 -6.32 -0.70
CA ILE A 354 -13.61 -7.59 -0.87
C ILE A 354 -12.81 -7.92 0.39
N PHE A 355 -12.14 -6.95 1.00
CA PHE A 355 -11.43 -7.13 2.27
C PHE A 355 -12.38 -7.64 3.37
N THR A 356 -13.55 -7.01 3.51
CA THR A 356 -14.56 -7.41 4.51
C THR A 356 -15.07 -8.83 4.25
N MET A 357 -15.28 -9.20 2.98
CA MET A 357 -15.66 -10.56 2.61
C MET A 357 -14.55 -11.56 2.89
N ALA A 358 -13.30 -11.22 2.55
CA ALA A 358 -12.15 -12.08 2.84
C ALA A 358 -12.00 -12.35 4.34
N VAL A 359 -12.11 -11.32 5.18
CA VAL A 359 -12.08 -11.46 6.65
C VAL A 359 -13.21 -12.35 7.16
N LYS A 360 -14.39 -12.28 6.56
CA LYS A 360 -15.56 -13.08 6.97
C LYS A 360 -15.43 -14.56 6.61
N TYR A 361 -14.84 -14.88 5.46
CA TYR A 361 -14.83 -16.25 4.92
C TYR A 361 -13.47 -16.95 5.01
N LEU A 362 -12.38 -16.23 5.18
CA LEU A 362 -11.02 -16.77 5.27
C LEU A 362 -10.43 -16.57 6.67
N PRO A 363 -9.50 -17.43 7.12
CA PRO A 363 -8.83 -17.32 8.43
C PRO A 363 -7.75 -16.22 8.40
N ILE A 364 -8.16 -14.96 8.20
CA ILE A 364 -7.26 -13.82 8.12
C ILE A 364 -6.71 -13.46 9.50
N PHE A 365 -7.61 -13.32 10.49
CA PHE A 365 -7.19 -13.10 11.88
C PHE A 365 -7.02 -14.45 12.56
N SER A 366 -5.87 -14.68 13.18
CA SER A 366 -5.69 -15.78 14.11
C SER A 366 -6.64 -15.52 15.30
N HIS A 367 -7.62 -16.40 15.49
CA HIS A 367 -8.49 -16.34 16.67
C HIS A 367 -7.60 -16.49 17.91
N GLY A 368 -7.17 -15.39 18.49
CA GLY A 368 -6.63 -15.37 19.83
C GLY A 368 -7.78 -15.63 20.81
N HIS A 369 -7.77 -16.84 21.36
CA HIS A 369 -8.40 -17.40 22.56
C HIS A 369 -9.18 -18.69 22.29
N GLY A 370 -8.60 -19.59 21.49
CA GLY A 370 -8.70 -21.01 21.76
C GLY A 370 -7.35 -21.43 22.33
N LYS A 371 -7.34 -22.17 23.43
CA LYS A 371 -6.15 -22.82 24.00
C LYS A 371 -5.22 -23.27 22.88
N PRO A 372 -3.88 -23.10 22.98
CA PRO A 372 -2.97 -23.67 22.00
C PRO A 372 -3.39 -25.12 21.81
N GLU A 373 -3.77 -25.47 20.58
CA GLU A 373 -3.97 -26.87 20.22
C GLU A 373 -2.69 -27.56 20.63
N PRO A 374 -2.72 -28.56 21.52
CA PRO A 374 -1.49 -29.18 22.00
C PRO A 374 -0.77 -29.64 20.73
N LEU A 375 0.43 -29.14 20.52
CA LEU A 375 1.37 -29.70 19.56
C LEU A 375 1.23 -31.21 19.69
N VAL A 376 0.80 -31.89 18.64
CA VAL A 376 0.70 -33.33 18.61
C VAL A 376 2.03 -33.82 19.19
N LYS A 377 1.99 -34.33 20.41
CA LYS A 377 3.18 -34.90 21.03
C LYS A 377 3.72 -35.91 20.03
N PRO A 378 5.00 -35.88 19.72
CA PRO A 378 5.59 -36.97 18.95
C PRO A 378 5.19 -38.28 19.66
N PRO A 379 4.82 -39.33 18.91
CA PRO A 379 4.43 -40.60 19.50
C PRO A 379 5.51 -41.02 20.49
N GLU A 380 5.11 -41.28 21.74
CA GLU A 380 6.03 -41.76 22.77
C GLU A 380 6.77 -42.99 22.21
N PRO A 381 8.09 -43.06 22.35
CA PRO A 381 8.82 -44.24 21.93
C PRO A 381 8.24 -45.44 22.66
N LYS A 382 7.73 -46.45 21.92
CA LYS A 382 7.29 -47.72 22.46
C LYS A 382 8.44 -48.29 23.25
N VAL A 383 8.32 -48.30 24.58
CA VAL A 383 9.23 -49.01 25.45
C VAL A 383 9.06 -50.50 25.10
N LEU A 384 10.04 -51.06 24.43
CA LEU A 384 10.16 -52.51 24.25
C LEU A 384 10.41 -53.12 25.62
N VAL A 385 9.37 -53.70 26.20
CA VAL A 385 9.50 -54.56 27.40
C VAL A 385 10.29 -55.78 26.96
N PRO A 386 11.43 -56.10 27.64
CA PRO A 386 12.15 -57.31 27.31
C PRO A 386 11.29 -58.52 27.69
N ALA A 387 11.12 -59.47 26.79
CA ALA A 387 10.51 -60.75 27.06
C ALA A 387 11.39 -61.51 28.06
N THR A 388 10.94 -61.58 29.32
CA THR A 388 11.53 -62.46 30.29
C THR A 388 11.30 -63.90 29.86
N ALA A 389 12.41 -64.58 29.69
CA ALA A 389 12.49 -66.03 29.42
C ALA A 389 11.71 -66.87 30.48
N ARG A 390 10.92 -67.80 29.98
CA ARG A 390 10.67 -69.11 30.63
C ARG A 390 10.94 -70.18 29.59
#